data_df21810bd87a2a66d4323507f8cb4089
#
_entry.id   df21810bd87a2a66d4323507f8cb4089
#
_cell.length_a   1.000
_cell.length_b   1.000
_cell.length_c   1.000
_cell.angle_alpha   90.00
_cell.angle_beta   90.00
_cell.angle_gamma   90.00
#
_symmetry.space_group_name_H-M   'P 1'
#
loop_
_entity.id
_entity.type
_entity.pdbx_description
1 polymer ?
#
loop_
_entity_poly.entity_id
_entity_poly.type
_entity_poly.pdbx_seq_one_letter_code
_entity_poly.pdbx_strand_id
1 'polypeptide(L)'
;MKSFRTCLKGLRTMARPLRGPVAVGVAIGLVRIAASLAFVWICKRLVDIATGTLAAPLGESIAIMAAILLAQILSTVASSWWESYITVTAQNQFRHQTFSHVLRSVWTGREAFHSGDTVNRLEEDIRVVVELLCSRLPGAIVTLCQLVAASLFLLTLSPNLSWILIILMLAAVLGSRLFFRTLRRLTARIRAGDSEIQAYMQENLLNRIVVLTLIGTEKVLQRLGWLQKDVRDATIQRTNYNAVARSFMGLGFLSGYAAAFLWGVFGIRSGAVTYGMMTAFLQLVGQIQRPIAELARHVPAFIHSLTSVERLMELEELPLEAHGKDILLEGAPDIVIDRMTFAYEGQAEPVFKDFSFTFKGGEMTAIAGHTGIGKSTLIRLILGLLQPQKGSIRVGGMPVGPDLRSNFMYVPQGNTLLSGTIRENLQWVAPEAGEAQLREALELAAAEFIFDLPQGLDTPCSEKGGGLSEGQAQRIAIARGLLHSGGILVLDEATSAIDPATEERLLQNLSARFHGRKTILFISHREAVTSAADTVLSIGPASR
;
A
#
# COMPACT_ATOMS: atom_id res chain seq x y z
N MET A 1 16.08 5.52 9.90
CA MET A 1 15.74 4.10 10.21
C MET A 1 15.39 3.97 11.68
N LYS A 2 14.16 3.56 11.97
CA LYS A 2 13.73 3.30 13.34
C LYS A 2 14.53 2.14 13.96
N SER A 3 14.62 2.07 15.29
CA SER A 3 15.33 0.96 15.92
C SER A 3 14.62 -0.37 15.65
N PHE A 4 15.39 -1.46 15.53
CA PHE A 4 14.85 -2.83 15.37
C PHE A 4 13.77 -3.15 16.42
N ARG A 5 13.96 -2.68 17.66
CA ARG A 5 12.98 -2.86 18.76
C ARG A 5 11.66 -2.12 18.49
N THR A 6 11.72 -0.95 17.87
CA THR A 6 10.53 -0.16 17.52
C THR A 6 9.73 -0.85 16.42
N CYS A 7 10.39 -1.31 15.36
CA CYS A 7 9.73 -2.07 14.27
C CYS A 7 9.10 -3.38 14.81
N LEU A 8 9.76 -4.05 15.76
CA LEU A 8 9.20 -5.26 16.38
C LEU A 8 7.96 -4.96 17.24
N LYS A 9 7.94 -3.81 17.94
CA LYS A 9 6.73 -3.35 18.66
C LYS A 9 5.60 -3.05 17.69
N GLY A 10 5.86 -2.34 16.59
CA GLY A 10 4.89 -2.07 15.53
C GLY A 10 4.32 -3.36 14.95
N LEU A 11 5.18 -4.31 14.59
CA LEU A 11 4.76 -5.62 14.10
C LEU A 11 3.86 -6.36 15.11
N ARG A 12 4.21 -6.29 16.41
CA ARG A 12 3.40 -6.91 17.48
C ARG A 12 2.02 -6.26 17.61
N THR A 13 1.91 -4.96 17.40
CA THR A 13 0.64 -4.23 17.41
C THR A 13 -0.22 -4.63 16.22
N MET A 14 0.35 -4.64 15.01
CA MET A 14 -0.30 -5.09 13.79
C MET A 14 -0.72 -6.57 13.86
N ALA A 15 0.04 -7.42 14.55
CA ALA A 15 -0.28 -8.84 14.73
C ALA A 15 -1.43 -9.11 15.73
N ARG A 16 -1.82 -8.15 16.58
CA ARG A 16 -2.85 -8.38 17.62
C ARG A 16 -4.17 -8.92 17.08
N PRO A 17 -4.80 -8.31 16.05
CA PRO A 17 -6.09 -8.78 15.52
C PRO A 17 -5.98 -10.15 14.83
N LEU A 18 -4.79 -10.54 14.38
CA LEU A 18 -4.56 -11.76 13.60
C LEU A 18 -4.18 -12.98 14.46
N ARG A 19 -4.00 -12.82 15.79
CA ARG A 19 -3.50 -13.91 16.66
C ARG A 19 -4.39 -15.13 16.66
N GLY A 20 -5.71 -14.95 16.73
CA GLY A 20 -6.67 -16.05 16.68
C GLY A 20 -6.60 -16.81 15.37
N PRO A 21 -6.83 -16.14 14.22
CA PRO A 21 -6.72 -16.78 12.91
C PRO A 21 -5.37 -17.45 12.63
N VAL A 22 -4.26 -16.82 13.03
CA VAL A 22 -2.90 -17.40 12.90
C VAL A 22 -2.73 -18.64 13.75
N ALA A 23 -3.25 -18.64 14.99
CA ALA A 23 -3.19 -19.82 15.88
C ALA A 23 -3.94 -21.03 15.27
N VAL A 24 -5.09 -20.79 14.62
CA VAL A 24 -5.82 -21.85 13.90
C VAL A 24 -4.97 -22.40 12.75
N GLY A 25 -4.31 -21.54 11.96
CA GLY A 25 -3.41 -21.96 10.89
C GLY A 25 -2.24 -22.82 11.40
N VAL A 26 -1.63 -22.43 12.53
CA VAL A 26 -0.57 -23.22 13.20
C VAL A 26 -1.14 -24.56 13.68
N ALA A 27 -2.33 -24.61 14.27
CA ALA A 27 -2.95 -25.86 14.72
C ALA A 27 -3.19 -26.83 13.55
N ILE A 28 -3.70 -26.34 12.42
CA ILE A 28 -3.84 -27.17 11.19
C ILE A 28 -2.47 -27.68 10.74
N GLY A 29 -1.44 -26.84 10.77
CA GLY A 29 -0.05 -27.22 10.48
C GLY A 29 0.48 -28.33 11.40
N LEU A 30 0.18 -28.28 12.71
CA LEU A 30 0.56 -29.32 13.66
C LEU A 30 -0.17 -30.65 13.39
N VAL A 31 -1.44 -30.62 13.01
CA VAL A 31 -2.18 -31.83 12.58
C VAL A 31 -1.53 -32.45 11.34
N ARG A 32 -1.11 -31.63 10.37
CA ARG A 32 -0.37 -32.07 9.19
C ARG A 32 0.95 -32.75 9.56
N ILE A 33 1.71 -32.20 10.50
CA ILE A 33 2.94 -32.82 11.00
C ILE A 33 2.66 -34.17 11.64
N ALA A 34 1.67 -34.26 12.51
CA ALA A 34 1.27 -35.52 13.15
C ALA A 34 0.89 -36.58 12.12
N ALA A 35 0.10 -36.23 11.10
CA ALA A 35 -0.26 -37.12 9.99
C ALA A 35 0.98 -37.55 9.19
N SER A 36 1.94 -36.64 8.95
CA SER A 36 3.18 -36.97 8.23
C SER A 36 4.06 -37.95 8.99
N LEU A 37 4.21 -37.78 10.31
CA LEU A 37 4.97 -38.71 11.16
C LEU A 37 4.23 -40.06 11.33
N ALA A 38 2.91 -40.03 11.48
CA ALA A 38 2.09 -41.24 11.49
C ALA A 38 2.23 -42.04 10.18
N PHE A 39 2.38 -41.34 9.05
CA PHE A 39 2.64 -41.99 7.76
C PHE A 39 3.99 -42.74 7.77
N VAL A 40 5.05 -42.16 8.33
CA VAL A 40 6.34 -42.86 8.49
C VAL A 40 6.18 -44.10 9.38
N TRP A 41 5.45 -43.97 10.49
CA TRP A 41 5.21 -45.08 11.40
C TRP A 41 4.44 -46.23 10.75
N ILE A 42 3.38 -45.93 9.98
CA ILE A 42 2.57 -46.99 9.32
C ILE A 42 3.35 -47.65 8.16
N CYS A 43 4.18 -46.89 7.42
CA CYS A 43 5.08 -47.47 6.43
C CYS A 43 6.05 -48.46 7.05
N LYS A 44 6.69 -48.10 8.17
CA LYS A 44 7.55 -49.02 8.95
C LYS A 44 6.78 -50.30 9.31
N ARG A 45 5.60 -50.13 9.92
CA ARG A 45 4.74 -51.26 10.35
C ARG A 45 4.38 -52.19 9.21
N LEU A 46 3.97 -51.65 8.07
CA LEU A 46 3.59 -52.44 6.87
C LEU A 46 4.76 -53.25 6.31
N VAL A 47 5.98 -52.64 6.26
CA VAL A 47 7.18 -53.35 5.80
C VAL A 47 7.56 -54.45 6.79
N ASP A 48 7.47 -54.20 8.11
CA ASP A 48 7.77 -55.18 9.14
C ASP A 48 6.80 -56.36 9.12
N ILE A 49 5.50 -56.16 8.78
CA ILE A 49 4.51 -57.20 8.54
C ILE A 49 4.87 -57.99 7.29
N ALA A 50 5.17 -57.32 6.17
CA ALA A 50 5.47 -57.94 4.88
C ALA A 50 6.75 -58.81 4.93
N THR A 51 7.73 -58.45 5.79
CA THR A 51 8.98 -59.17 6.00
C THR A 51 8.90 -60.25 7.12
N GLY A 52 7.72 -60.41 7.70
CA GLY A 52 7.49 -61.44 8.76
C GLY A 52 8.11 -61.10 10.12
N THR A 53 8.63 -59.91 10.32
CA THR A 53 9.21 -59.46 11.59
C THR A 53 8.14 -59.00 12.60
N LEU A 54 6.91 -58.72 12.13
CA LEU A 54 5.77 -58.36 12.97
C LEU A 54 4.52 -59.16 12.53
N ALA A 55 3.95 -59.94 13.48
CA ALA A 55 2.69 -60.67 13.23
C ALA A 55 1.50 -59.75 13.56
N ALA A 56 0.94 -59.08 12.52
CA ALA A 56 -0.25 -58.25 12.64
C ALA A 56 -1.12 -58.34 11.37
N PRO A 57 -2.42 -58.05 11.42
CA PRO A 57 -3.31 -58.13 10.28
C PRO A 57 -2.94 -57.02 9.26
N LEU A 58 -2.64 -57.44 8.02
CA LEU A 58 -2.24 -56.55 6.93
C LEU A 58 -3.37 -55.59 6.54
N GLY A 59 -4.61 -56.09 6.46
CA GLY A 59 -5.77 -55.31 6.05
C GLY A 59 -6.06 -54.11 6.95
N GLU A 60 -5.95 -54.28 8.26
CA GLU A 60 -6.11 -53.20 9.25
C GLU A 60 -5.04 -52.13 9.05
N SER A 61 -3.78 -52.53 8.86
CA SER A 61 -2.66 -51.58 8.64
C SER A 61 -2.81 -50.81 7.32
N ILE A 62 -3.35 -51.43 6.28
CA ILE A 62 -3.69 -50.74 5.01
C ILE A 62 -4.80 -49.71 5.22
N ALA A 63 -5.85 -50.08 5.97
CA ALA A 63 -6.96 -49.15 6.28
C ALA A 63 -6.45 -47.93 7.08
N ILE A 64 -5.59 -48.15 8.07
CA ILE A 64 -4.94 -47.05 8.84
C ILE A 64 -4.11 -46.16 7.90
N MET A 65 -3.33 -46.75 7.01
CA MET A 65 -2.54 -45.96 6.02
C MET A 65 -3.43 -45.11 5.14
N ALA A 66 -4.54 -45.66 4.62
CA ALA A 66 -5.50 -44.90 3.83
C ALA A 66 -6.12 -43.75 4.60
N ALA A 67 -6.49 -43.97 5.87
CA ALA A 67 -7.01 -42.90 6.75
C ALA A 67 -5.97 -41.79 7.00
N ILE A 68 -4.71 -42.16 7.24
CA ILE A 68 -3.59 -41.19 7.42
C ILE A 68 -3.38 -40.39 6.13
N LEU A 69 -3.36 -41.02 4.96
CA LEU A 69 -3.23 -40.32 3.67
C LEU A 69 -4.38 -39.34 3.43
N LEU A 70 -5.59 -39.76 3.72
CA LEU A 70 -6.77 -38.88 3.62
C LEU A 70 -6.63 -37.67 4.58
N ALA A 71 -6.28 -37.93 5.83
CA ALA A 71 -6.04 -36.85 6.82
C ALA A 71 -4.94 -35.88 6.36
N GLN A 72 -3.86 -36.39 5.75
CA GLN A 72 -2.76 -35.58 5.23
C GLN A 72 -3.20 -34.70 4.05
N ILE A 73 -3.99 -35.23 3.11
CA ILE A 73 -4.55 -34.48 1.99
C ILE A 73 -5.51 -33.41 2.51
N LEU A 74 -6.45 -33.78 3.37
CA LEU A 74 -7.44 -32.85 3.94
C LEU A 74 -6.76 -31.71 4.72
N SER A 75 -5.78 -32.05 5.57
CA SER A 75 -5.04 -31.03 6.33
C SER A 75 -4.20 -30.12 5.44
N THR A 76 -3.67 -30.62 4.30
CA THR A 76 -2.93 -29.80 3.34
C THR A 76 -3.86 -28.83 2.62
N VAL A 77 -5.02 -29.31 2.14
CA VAL A 77 -6.04 -28.47 1.50
C VAL A 77 -6.57 -27.43 2.48
N ALA A 78 -6.92 -27.86 3.71
CA ALA A 78 -7.39 -26.95 4.76
C ALA A 78 -6.35 -25.88 5.12
N SER A 79 -5.06 -26.25 5.22
CA SER A 79 -3.97 -25.30 5.49
C SER A 79 -3.84 -24.26 4.39
N SER A 80 -3.83 -24.67 3.11
CA SER A 80 -3.71 -23.78 1.97
C SER A 80 -4.92 -22.85 1.83
N TRP A 81 -6.12 -23.40 2.00
CA TRP A 81 -7.36 -22.61 1.96
C TRP A 81 -7.40 -21.57 3.10
N TRP A 82 -7.09 -22.02 4.33
CA TRP A 82 -7.06 -21.13 5.50
C TRP A 82 -6.06 -20.02 5.37
N GLU A 83 -4.83 -20.34 4.93
CA GLU A 83 -3.76 -19.36 4.70
C GLU A 83 -4.19 -18.31 3.68
N SER A 84 -4.77 -18.73 2.55
CA SER A 84 -5.27 -17.81 1.53
C SER A 84 -6.38 -16.92 2.06
N TYR A 85 -7.34 -17.50 2.79
CA TYR A 85 -8.48 -16.78 3.37
C TYR A 85 -8.03 -15.70 4.37
N ILE A 86 -7.17 -16.04 5.33
CA ILE A 86 -6.70 -15.07 6.32
C ILE A 86 -5.83 -14.00 5.70
N THR A 87 -5.01 -14.34 4.70
CA THR A 87 -4.13 -13.39 4.01
C THR A 87 -4.95 -12.33 3.26
N VAL A 88 -5.94 -12.73 2.45
CA VAL A 88 -6.78 -11.79 1.72
C VAL A 88 -7.63 -10.94 2.67
N THR A 89 -8.23 -11.55 3.69
CA THR A 89 -9.05 -10.84 4.68
C THR A 89 -8.23 -9.81 5.45
N ALA A 90 -7.03 -10.20 5.92
CA ALA A 90 -6.12 -9.29 6.61
C ALA A 90 -5.64 -8.16 5.70
N GLN A 91 -5.29 -8.45 4.45
CA GLN A 91 -4.84 -7.46 3.49
C GLN A 91 -5.91 -6.38 3.24
N ASN A 92 -7.16 -6.80 3.02
CA ASN A 92 -8.26 -5.87 2.83
C ASN A 92 -8.53 -5.02 4.08
N GLN A 93 -8.48 -5.62 5.27
CA GLN A 93 -8.66 -4.91 6.53
C GLN A 93 -7.55 -3.87 6.76
N PHE A 94 -6.29 -4.23 6.56
CA PHE A 94 -5.17 -3.30 6.70
C PHE A 94 -5.23 -2.17 5.68
N ARG A 95 -5.55 -2.47 4.40
CA ARG A 95 -5.74 -1.44 3.38
C ARG A 95 -6.81 -0.45 3.78
N HIS A 96 -7.97 -0.93 4.19
CA HIS A 96 -9.07 -0.08 4.62
C HIS A 96 -8.68 0.80 5.82
N GLN A 97 -8.05 0.22 6.83
CA GLN A 97 -7.63 0.95 8.04
C GLN A 97 -6.57 2.01 7.72
N THR A 98 -5.49 1.63 7.02
CA THR A 98 -4.39 2.55 6.69
C THR A 98 -4.85 3.63 5.72
N PHE A 99 -5.66 3.29 4.70
CA PHE A 99 -6.21 4.28 3.76
C PHE A 99 -7.16 5.26 4.48
N SER A 100 -8.04 4.76 5.35
CA SER A 100 -8.90 5.62 6.19
C SER A 100 -8.09 6.53 7.10
N HIS A 101 -6.98 6.04 7.68
CA HIS A 101 -6.09 6.85 8.51
C HIS A 101 -5.42 7.97 7.71
N VAL A 102 -4.89 7.66 6.53
CA VAL A 102 -4.26 8.65 5.63
C VAL A 102 -5.26 9.73 5.21
N LEU A 103 -6.49 9.34 4.83
CA LEU A 103 -7.53 10.29 4.43
C LEU A 103 -7.99 11.21 5.57
N ARG A 104 -7.90 10.75 6.83
CA ARG A 104 -8.27 11.53 8.02
C ARG A 104 -7.09 12.23 8.68
N SER A 105 -5.89 12.10 8.14
CA SER A 105 -4.71 12.75 8.70
C SER A 105 -4.70 14.25 8.38
N VAL A 106 -4.09 15.02 9.27
CA VAL A 106 -3.88 16.46 9.09
C VAL A 106 -3.05 16.72 7.82
N TRP A 107 -3.58 17.56 6.94
CA TRP A 107 -2.84 17.99 5.76
C TRP A 107 -1.88 19.13 6.11
N THR A 108 -0.59 18.94 5.90
CA THR A 108 0.46 19.89 6.32
C THR A 108 0.88 20.89 5.23
N GLY A 109 0.13 20.96 4.13
CA GLY A 109 0.46 21.87 3.01
C GLY A 109 1.44 21.32 1.99
N ARG A 110 2.11 20.25 2.30
CA ARG A 110 2.84 19.37 1.37
C ARG A 110 2.35 17.96 1.61
N GLU A 111 2.16 17.19 0.56
CA GLU A 111 1.96 15.77 0.74
C GLU A 111 3.20 15.22 1.46
N ALA A 112 3.00 14.63 2.63
CA ALA A 112 4.09 14.03 3.42
C ALA A 112 4.84 12.98 2.58
N PHE A 113 4.11 12.37 1.65
CA PHE A 113 4.61 11.39 0.68
C PHE A 113 4.02 11.70 -0.70
N HIS A 114 4.78 11.44 -1.76
CA HIS A 114 4.22 11.49 -3.13
C HIS A 114 3.08 10.48 -3.25
N SER A 115 2.01 10.83 -3.96
CA SER A 115 0.82 9.97 -4.13
C SER A 115 1.20 8.55 -4.59
N GLY A 116 2.15 8.42 -5.52
CA GLY A 116 2.69 7.14 -5.94
C GLY A 116 3.40 6.34 -4.84
N ASP A 117 4.13 6.99 -3.92
CA ASP A 117 4.75 6.31 -2.77
C ASP A 117 3.68 5.84 -1.76
N THR A 118 2.67 6.67 -1.50
CA THR A 118 1.54 6.30 -0.62
C THR A 118 0.78 5.10 -1.17
N VAL A 119 0.45 5.08 -2.46
CA VAL A 119 -0.21 3.94 -3.11
C VAL A 119 0.68 2.69 -3.03
N ASN A 120 1.99 2.82 -3.30
CA ASN A 120 2.92 1.69 -3.18
C ASN A 120 3.00 1.14 -1.74
N ARG A 121 2.95 1.98 -0.72
CA ARG A 121 2.88 1.57 0.70
C ARG A 121 1.58 0.82 1.00
N LEU A 122 0.45 1.31 0.50
CA LEU A 122 -0.87 0.69 0.68
C LEU A 122 -1.00 -0.66 -0.04
N GLU A 123 -0.32 -0.85 -1.17
CA GLU A 123 -0.38 -2.09 -1.95
C GLU A 123 0.72 -3.07 -1.56
N GLU A 124 1.98 -2.67 -1.72
CA GLU A 124 3.12 -3.57 -1.61
C GLU A 124 3.58 -3.76 -0.15
N ASP A 125 3.71 -2.68 0.64
CA ASP A 125 4.18 -2.82 2.02
C ASP A 125 3.15 -3.53 2.90
N ILE A 126 1.84 -3.27 2.70
CA ILE A 126 0.78 -4.04 3.38
C ILE A 126 0.84 -5.50 2.98
N ARG A 127 0.98 -5.82 1.69
CA ARG A 127 1.10 -7.20 1.20
C ARG A 127 2.26 -7.93 1.86
N VAL A 128 3.45 -7.29 1.91
CA VAL A 128 4.66 -7.86 2.52
C VAL A 128 4.47 -8.12 4.03
N VAL A 129 3.86 -7.18 4.75
CA VAL A 129 3.63 -7.32 6.20
C VAL A 129 2.58 -8.40 6.50
N VAL A 130 1.49 -8.42 5.74
CA VAL A 130 0.43 -9.43 5.91
C VAL A 130 0.96 -10.83 5.55
N GLU A 131 1.72 -10.97 4.47
CA GLU A 131 2.36 -12.24 4.09
C GLU A 131 3.32 -12.72 5.21
N LEU A 132 4.08 -11.79 5.81
CA LEU A 132 4.92 -12.12 6.97
C LEU A 132 4.10 -12.68 8.13
N LEU A 133 3.00 -12.01 8.51
CA LEU A 133 2.19 -12.34 9.68
C LEU A 133 1.31 -13.58 9.47
N CYS A 134 0.72 -13.76 8.29
CA CYS A 134 -0.27 -14.80 8.01
C CYS A 134 0.32 -16.08 7.40
N SER A 135 1.47 -15.97 6.70
CA SER A 135 2.09 -17.10 6.01
C SER A 135 3.47 -17.44 6.58
N ARG A 136 4.42 -16.50 6.52
CA ARG A 136 5.84 -16.79 6.78
C ARG A 136 6.14 -17.09 8.24
N LEU A 137 5.61 -16.30 9.19
CA LEU A 137 5.82 -16.57 10.63
C LEU A 137 5.14 -17.85 11.09
N PRO A 138 3.84 -18.08 10.79
CA PRO A 138 3.19 -19.36 11.11
C PRO A 138 3.89 -20.53 10.44
N GLY A 139 4.26 -20.40 9.17
CA GLY A 139 5.02 -21.42 8.42
C GLY A 139 6.35 -21.76 9.09
N ALA A 140 7.11 -20.75 9.53
CA ALA A 140 8.37 -20.96 10.24
C ALA A 140 8.17 -21.70 11.58
N ILE A 141 7.10 -21.38 12.32
CA ILE A 141 6.76 -22.06 13.58
C ILE A 141 6.43 -23.53 13.29
N VAL A 142 5.57 -23.81 12.32
CA VAL A 142 5.20 -25.18 11.91
C VAL A 142 6.44 -25.95 11.44
N THR A 143 7.30 -25.34 10.61
CA THR A 143 8.54 -25.93 10.13
C THR A 143 9.51 -26.27 11.28
N LEU A 144 9.60 -25.39 12.28
CA LEU A 144 10.40 -25.65 13.48
C LEU A 144 9.82 -26.81 14.31
N CYS A 145 8.50 -26.84 14.49
CA CYS A 145 7.83 -27.94 15.18
C CYS A 145 8.03 -29.28 14.44
N GLN A 146 7.98 -29.26 13.09
CA GLN A 146 8.25 -30.45 12.28
C GLN A 146 9.68 -30.95 12.48
N LEU A 147 10.67 -30.04 12.47
CA LEU A 147 12.08 -30.38 12.69
C LEU A 147 12.27 -31.04 14.07
N VAL A 148 11.71 -30.44 15.11
CA VAL A 148 11.80 -31.00 16.49
C VAL A 148 11.11 -32.36 16.57
N ALA A 149 9.87 -32.49 16.08
CA ALA A 149 9.09 -33.71 16.12
C ALA A 149 9.77 -34.86 15.35
N ALA A 150 10.25 -34.57 14.12
CA ALA A 150 10.98 -35.56 13.32
C ALA A 150 12.31 -35.99 13.96
N SER A 151 13.04 -35.05 14.58
CA SER A 151 14.27 -35.34 15.30
C SER A 151 14.02 -36.19 16.54
N LEU A 152 13.00 -35.87 17.33
CA LEU A 152 12.60 -36.68 18.48
C LEU A 152 12.19 -38.10 18.06
N PHE A 153 11.42 -38.23 16.98
CA PHE A 153 11.02 -39.54 16.45
C PHE A 153 12.24 -40.34 15.98
N LEU A 154 13.21 -39.72 15.31
CA LEU A 154 14.45 -40.37 14.90
C LEU A 154 15.27 -40.85 16.12
N LEU A 155 15.33 -40.04 17.20
CA LEU A 155 16.03 -40.39 18.44
C LEU A 155 15.44 -41.66 19.11
N THR A 156 14.10 -41.86 19.03
CA THR A 156 13.46 -43.06 19.56
C THR A 156 13.81 -44.34 18.80
N LEU A 157 14.15 -44.20 17.49
CA LEU A 157 14.50 -45.31 16.65
C LEU A 157 15.99 -45.68 16.74
N SER A 158 16.89 -44.70 16.73
CA SER A 158 18.35 -44.89 16.87
C SER A 158 19.05 -43.60 17.32
N PRO A 159 19.48 -43.52 18.61
CA PRO A 159 20.18 -42.35 19.13
C PRO A 159 21.51 -42.06 18.41
N ASN A 160 22.29 -43.09 18.10
CA ASN A 160 23.62 -42.92 17.47
C ASN A 160 23.55 -42.31 16.08
N LEU A 161 22.63 -42.79 15.23
CA LEU A 161 22.43 -42.25 13.87
C LEU A 161 21.91 -40.82 13.92
N SER A 162 21.04 -40.52 14.89
CA SER A 162 20.49 -39.18 15.07
C SER A 162 21.57 -38.13 15.29
N TRP A 163 22.52 -38.40 16.15
CA TRP A 163 23.63 -37.49 16.42
C TRP A 163 24.54 -37.29 15.21
N ILE A 164 24.83 -38.35 14.46
CA ILE A 164 25.62 -38.28 13.23
C ILE A 164 24.93 -37.34 12.22
N LEU A 165 23.62 -37.52 12.00
CA LEU A 165 22.84 -36.68 11.06
C LEU A 165 22.75 -35.22 11.50
N ILE A 166 22.54 -34.94 12.79
CA ILE A 166 22.52 -33.58 13.35
C ILE A 166 23.85 -32.87 13.14
N ILE A 167 24.97 -33.54 13.42
CA ILE A 167 26.33 -32.99 13.24
C ILE A 167 26.58 -32.69 11.76
N LEU A 168 26.26 -33.63 10.87
CA LEU A 168 26.46 -33.49 9.45
C LEU A 168 25.63 -32.31 8.87
N MET A 169 24.38 -32.16 9.31
CA MET A 169 23.52 -31.05 8.90
C MET A 169 24.02 -29.71 9.43
N LEU A 170 24.47 -29.67 10.68
CA LEU A 170 25.04 -28.45 11.26
C LEU A 170 26.29 -28.02 10.49
N ALA A 171 27.15 -28.96 10.11
CA ALA A 171 28.32 -28.71 9.29
C ALA A 171 27.95 -28.17 7.89
N ALA A 172 26.91 -28.72 7.25
CA ALA A 172 26.41 -28.23 5.96
C ALA A 172 25.85 -26.80 6.04
N VAL A 173 25.08 -26.48 7.09
CA VAL A 173 24.55 -25.13 7.34
C VAL A 173 25.67 -24.14 7.64
N LEU A 174 26.64 -24.50 8.45
CA LEU A 174 27.81 -23.65 8.76
C LEU A 174 28.65 -23.40 7.50
N GLY A 175 28.88 -24.43 6.68
CA GLY A 175 29.57 -24.30 5.39
C GLY A 175 28.87 -23.34 4.43
N SER A 176 27.55 -23.36 4.38
CA SER A 176 26.77 -22.43 3.55
C SER A 176 26.91 -20.96 3.98
N ARG A 177 27.19 -20.69 5.26
CA ARG A 177 27.40 -19.32 5.79
C ARG A 177 28.65 -18.63 5.23
N LEU A 178 29.64 -19.38 4.76
CA LEU A 178 30.85 -18.81 4.13
C LEU A 178 30.52 -17.92 2.94
N PHE A 179 29.46 -18.26 2.20
CA PHE A 179 29.03 -17.52 1.02
C PHE A 179 28.06 -16.37 1.31
N PHE A 180 27.53 -16.27 2.53
CA PHE A 180 26.45 -15.34 2.88
C PHE A 180 26.84 -13.87 2.67
N ARG A 181 28.06 -13.47 3.07
CA ARG A 181 28.52 -12.08 2.93
C ARG A 181 28.61 -11.67 1.46
N THR A 182 29.17 -12.53 0.62
CA THR A 182 29.32 -12.29 -0.84
C THR A 182 27.94 -12.22 -1.51
N LEU A 183 27.05 -13.16 -1.22
CA LEU A 183 25.68 -13.17 -1.72
C LEU A 183 24.90 -11.92 -1.32
N ARG A 184 25.04 -11.47 -0.07
CA ARG A 184 24.41 -10.24 0.43
C ARG A 184 24.91 -9.01 -0.32
N ARG A 185 26.24 -8.89 -0.53
CA ARG A 185 26.85 -7.76 -1.28
C ARG A 185 26.37 -7.72 -2.73
N LEU A 186 26.36 -8.86 -3.42
CA LEU A 186 25.88 -8.96 -4.79
C LEU A 186 24.39 -8.65 -4.91
N THR A 187 23.57 -9.13 -3.97
CA THR A 187 22.14 -8.81 -3.93
C THR A 187 21.89 -7.31 -3.73
N ALA A 188 22.68 -6.64 -2.89
CA ALA A 188 22.58 -5.19 -2.71
C ALA A 188 22.96 -4.42 -3.99
N ARG A 189 24.01 -4.87 -4.71
CA ARG A 189 24.42 -4.28 -6.00
C ARG A 189 23.33 -4.44 -7.08
N ILE A 190 22.74 -5.64 -7.19
CA ILE A 190 21.65 -5.90 -8.13
C ILE A 190 20.46 -4.99 -7.83
N ARG A 191 20.04 -4.87 -6.56
CA ARG A 191 18.92 -3.98 -6.19
C ARG A 191 19.19 -2.51 -6.51
N ALA A 192 20.39 -2.03 -6.25
CA ALA A 192 20.77 -0.66 -6.61
C ALA A 192 20.69 -0.43 -8.12
N GLY A 193 21.20 -1.38 -8.92
CA GLY A 193 21.12 -1.32 -10.38
C GLY A 193 19.69 -1.43 -10.91
N ASP A 194 18.85 -2.31 -10.34
CA ASP A 194 17.43 -2.40 -10.70
C ASP A 194 16.69 -1.08 -10.43
N SER A 195 16.98 -0.43 -9.29
CA SER A 195 16.40 0.89 -8.94
C SER A 195 16.86 1.98 -9.92
N GLU A 196 18.14 1.96 -10.35
CA GLU A 196 18.66 2.91 -11.34
C GLU A 196 18.00 2.70 -12.71
N ILE A 197 17.84 1.44 -13.14
CA ILE A 197 17.13 1.10 -14.37
C ILE A 197 15.68 1.56 -14.32
N GLN A 198 14.99 1.33 -13.21
CA GLN A 198 13.60 1.74 -13.03
C GLN A 198 13.44 3.26 -13.08
N ALA A 199 14.29 4.00 -12.37
CA ALA A 199 14.31 5.47 -12.40
C ALA A 199 14.57 5.99 -13.81
N TYR A 200 15.56 5.42 -14.52
CA TYR A 200 15.88 5.79 -15.89
C TYR A 200 14.72 5.54 -16.86
N MET A 201 14.08 4.39 -16.77
CA MET A 201 12.90 4.11 -17.60
C MET A 201 11.74 5.06 -17.30
N GLN A 202 11.46 5.31 -16.03
CA GLN A 202 10.39 6.22 -15.61
C GLN A 202 10.63 7.65 -16.11
N GLU A 203 11.84 8.18 -15.97
CA GLU A 203 12.21 9.52 -16.45
C GLU A 203 12.01 9.66 -17.96
N ASN A 204 12.50 8.68 -18.74
CA ASN A 204 12.39 8.72 -20.20
C ASN A 204 10.95 8.50 -20.70
N LEU A 205 10.14 7.71 -19.99
CA LEU A 205 8.70 7.56 -20.31
C LEU A 205 7.90 8.84 -20.00
N LEU A 206 8.16 9.51 -18.88
CA LEU A 206 7.53 10.79 -18.55
C LEU A 206 7.90 11.86 -19.58
N ASN A 207 9.13 11.85 -20.07
CA ASN A 207 9.65 12.81 -21.05
C ASN A 207 9.67 12.23 -22.48
N ARG A 208 8.75 11.30 -22.81
CA ARG A 208 8.75 10.59 -24.09
C ARG A 208 8.79 11.52 -25.31
N ILE A 209 8.06 12.63 -25.26
CA ILE A 209 8.05 13.62 -26.36
C ILE A 209 9.46 14.20 -26.56
N VAL A 210 10.16 14.55 -25.48
CA VAL A 210 11.54 15.06 -25.52
C VAL A 210 12.50 14.02 -26.10
N VAL A 211 12.34 12.75 -25.69
CA VAL A 211 13.14 11.63 -26.22
C VAL A 211 12.93 11.49 -27.73
N LEU A 212 11.68 11.51 -28.19
CA LEU A 212 11.35 11.35 -29.62
C LEU A 212 11.81 12.53 -30.47
N THR A 213 11.77 13.77 -29.92
CA THR A 213 12.02 14.99 -30.69
C THR A 213 13.45 15.50 -30.62
N LEU A 214 14.10 15.38 -29.47
CA LEU A 214 15.41 16.03 -29.20
C LEU A 214 16.56 15.07 -28.94
N ILE A 215 16.34 13.95 -28.24
CA ILE A 215 17.40 13.06 -27.76
C ILE A 215 17.67 11.92 -28.74
N GLY A 216 16.61 11.32 -29.27
CA GLY A 216 16.62 10.12 -30.10
C GLY A 216 16.57 8.83 -29.30
N THR A 217 15.68 7.94 -29.71
CA THR A 217 15.37 6.66 -29.06
C THR A 217 16.61 5.77 -28.90
N GLU A 218 17.47 5.75 -29.91
CA GLU A 218 18.65 4.87 -29.93
C GLU A 218 19.64 5.15 -28.79
N LYS A 219 19.88 6.42 -28.48
CA LYS A 219 20.76 6.82 -27.35
C LYS A 219 20.22 6.36 -26.00
N VAL A 220 18.90 6.46 -25.83
CA VAL A 220 18.22 6.02 -24.59
C VAL A 220 18.32 4.50 -24.46
N LEU A 221 18.10 3.74 -25.55
CA LEU A 221 18.21 2.28 -25.54
C LEU A 221 19.65 1.81 -25.32
N GLN A 222 20.66 2.47 -25.90
CA GLN A 222 22.06 2.16 -25.65
C GLN A 222 22.45 2.35 -24.19
N ARG A 223 22.01 3.44 -23.56
CA ARG A 223 22.25 3.69 -22.14
C ARG A 223 21.54 2.67 -21.25
N LEU A 224 20.31 2.32 -21.57
CA LEU A 224 19.56 1.25 -20.89
C LEU A 224 20.31 -0.08 -20.99
N GLY A 225 20.78 -0.45 -22.18
CA GLY A 225 21.56 -1.66 -22.40
C GLY A 225 22.84 -1.72 -21.56
N TRP A 226 23.51 -0.57 -21.37
CA TRP A 226 24.68 -0.49 -20.52
C TRP A 226 24.33 -0.74 -19.03
N LEU A 227 23.28 -0.11 -18.51
CA LEU A 227 22.79 -0.32 -17.14
C LEU A 227 22.39 -1.80 -16.92
N GLN A 228 21.67 -2.38 -17.86
CA GLN A 228 21.25 -3.79 -17.81
C GLN A 228 22.43 -4.76 -17.80
N LYS A 229 23.53 -4.43 -18.50
CA LYS A 229 24.75 -5.27 -18.53
C LYS A 229 25.38 -5.40 -17.14
N ASP A 230 25.50 -4.29 -16.38
CA ASP A 230 26.07 -4.35 -15.02
C ASP A 230 25.23 -5.21 -14.07
N VAL A 231 23.90 -5.04 -14.12
CA VAL A 231 22.96 -5.85 -13.32
C VAL A 231 23.03 -7.32 -13.73
N ARG A 232 23.10 -7.62 -15.05
CA ARG A 232 23.24 -8.98 -15.56
C ARG A 232 24.50 -9.64 -15.04
N ASP A 233 25.64 -8.96 -15.12
CA ASP A 233 26.94 -9.52 -14.72
C ASP A 233 26.96 -9.78 -13.20
N ALA A 234 26.42 -8.87 -12.39
CA ALA A 234 26.25 -9.07 -10.95
C ALA A 234 25.30 -10.24 -10.62
N THR A 235 24.24 -10.41 -11.43
CA THR A 235 23.26 -11.50 -11.28
C THR A 235 23.89 -12.86 -11.61
N ILE A 236 24.69 -12.95 -12.69
CA ILE A 236 25.41 -14.17 -13.05
C ILE A 236 26.41 -14.54 -11.93
N GLN A 237 27.19 -13.58 -11.43
CA GLN A 237 28.08 -13.80 -10.29
C GLN A 237 27.32 -14.34 -9.07
N ARG A 238 26.22 -13.70 -8.69
CA ARG A 238 25.37 -14.17 -7.58
C ARG A 238 24.87 -15.60 -7.82
N THR A 239 24.45 -15.90 -9.04
CA THR A 239 23.95 -17.24 -9.43
C THR A 239 25.03 -18.29 -9.28
N ASN A 240 26.25 -18.00 -9.70
CA ASN A 240 27.41 -18.93 -9.57
C ASN A 240 27.72 -19.21 -8.09
N TYR A 241 27.83 -18.16 -7.25
CA TYR A 241 28.02 -18.34 -5.79
C TYR A 241 26.85 -19.10 -5.15
N ASN A 242 25.63 -18.84 -5.58
CA ASN A 242 24.46 -19.53 -5.06
C ASN A 242 24.43 -21.01 -5.49
N ALA A 243 24.86 -21.31 -6.72
CA ALA A 243 25.00 -22.69 -7.20
C ALA A 243 26.01 -23.46 -6.37
N VAL A 244 27.19 -22.88 -6.11
CA VAL A 244 28.20 -23.50 -5.23
C VAL A 244 27.69 -23.72 -3.83
N ALA A 245 27.06 -22.71 -3.23
CA ALA A 245 26.49 -22.83 -1.88
C ALA A 245 25.38 -23.90 -1.80
N ARG A 246 24.53 -24.00 -2.83
CA ARG A 246 23.52 -25.08 -2.94
C ARG A 246 24.14 -26.46 -3.13
N SER A 247 25.23 -26.55 -3.88
CA SER A 247 25.95 -27.83 -4.06
C SER A 247 26.53 -28.33 -2.73
N PHE A 248 27.13 -27.47 -1.93
CA PHE A 248 27.56 -27.82 -0.57
C PHE A 248 26.43 -28.34 0.31
N MET A 249 25.28 -27.66 0.29
CA MET A 249 24.09 -28.11 1.04
C MET A 249 23.55 -29.43 0.48
N GLY A 250 23.52 -29.58 -0.84
CA GLY A 250 23.12 -30.83 -1.51
C GLY A 250 24.03 -32.02 -1.19
N LEU A 251 25.34 -31.80 -1.17
CA LEU A 251 26.31 -32.82 -0.75
C LEU A 251 26.10 -33.23 0.72
N GLY A 252 25.86 -32.25 1.61
CA GLY A 252 25.53 -32.55 3.00
C GLY A 252 24.25 -33.36 3.17
N PHE A 253 23.23 -33.09 2.35
CA PHE A 253 21.98 -33.85 2.36
C PHE A 253 22.14 -35.25 1.77
N LEU A 254 22.85 -35.36 0.67
CA LEU A 254 23.13 -36.66 0.02
C LEU A 254 23.98 -37.56 0.93
N SER A 255 25.02 -37.00 1.56
CA SER A 255 25.86 -37.75 2.52
C SER A 255 25.08 -38.21 3.76
N GLY A 256 24.13 -37.38 4.26
CA GLY A 256 23.23 -37.79 5.34
C GLY A 256 22.31 -38.93 4.94
N TYR A 257 21.76 -38.90 3.73
CA TYR A 257 20.95 -39.99 3.20
C TYR A 257 21.79 -41.27 2.99
N ALA A 258 22.99 -41.14 2.42
CA ALA A 258 23.91 -42.26 2.22
C ALA A 258 24.35 -42.90 3.55
N ALA A 259 24.66 -42.08 4.57
CA ALA A 259 24.99 -42.57 5.92
C ALA A 259 23.84 -43.35 6.53
N ALA A 260 22.59 -42.84 6.44
CA ALA A 260 21.40 -43.55 6.91
C ALA A 260 21.16 -44.88 6.17
N PHE A 261 21.36 -44.86 4.85
CA PHE A 261 21.22 -46.08 4.03
C PHE A 261 22.26 -47.13 4.40
N LEU A 262 23.55 -46.77 4.44
CA LEU A 262 24.63 -47.69 4.80
C LEU A 262 24.47 -48.24 6.22
N TRP A 263 24.10 -47.35 7.17
CA TRP A 263 23.79 -47.78 8.55
C TRP A 263 22.64 -48.82 8.55
N GLY A 264 21.58 -48.61 7.77
CA GLY A 264 20.47 -49.53 7.62
C GLY A 264 20.94 -50.89 7.04
N VAL A 265 21.76 -50.89 5.98
CA VAL A 265 22.29 -52.09 5.34
C VAL A 265 23.15 -52.91 6.32
N PHE A 266 24.10 -52.26 7.02
CA PHE A 266 24.92 -52.95 8.05
C PHE A 266 24.10 -53.46 9.24
N GLY A 267 23.10 -52.66 9.67
CA GLY A 267 22.18 -53.03 10.74
C GLY A 267 21.29 -54.23 10.42
N ILE A 268 20.79 -54.31 9.16
CA ILE A 268 20.02 -55.49 8.68
C ILE A 268 20.91 -56.71 8.64
N ARG A 269 22.14 -56.60 8.16
CA ARG A 269 23.11 -57.71 8.10
C ARG A 269 23.46 -58.23 9.49
N SER A 270 23.52 -57.36 10.48
CA SER A 270 23.77 -57.76 11.88
C SER A 270 22.54 -58.21 12.65
N GLY A 271 21.33 -58.11 12.06
CA GLY A 271 20.08 -58.41 12.75
C GLY A 271 19.59 -57.33 13.73
N ALA A 272 20.29 -56.21 13.83
CA ALA A 272 19.98 -55.12 14.76
C ALA A 272 18.88 -54.17 14.25
N VAL A 273 18.59 -54.17 12.93
CA VAL A 273 17.64 -53.24 12.28
C VAL A 273 16.73 -54.05 11.37
N THR A 274 15.43 -53.74 11.40
CA THR A 274 14.44 -54.30 10.45
C THR A 274 14.39 -53.53 9.15
N TYR A 275 13.88 -54.13 8.08
CA TYR A 275 13.61 -53.42 6.82
C TYR A 275 12.66 -52.25 7.01
N GLY A 276 11.66 -52.38 7.87
CA GLY A 276 10.74 -51.28 8.21
C GLY A 276 11.45 -50.13 8.95
N MET A 277 12.40 -50.41 9.83
CA MET A 277 13.21 -49.36 10.46
C MET A 277 14.06 -48.61 9.41
N MET A 278 14.71 -49.32 8.49
CA MET A 278 15.48 -48.69 7.42
C MET A 278 14.62 -47.76 6.58
N THR A 279 13.40 -48.17 6.16
CA THR A 279 12.49 -47.31 5.40
C THR A 279 12.05 -46.08 6.18
N ALA A 280 11.78 -46.22 7.49
CA ALA A 280 11.46 -45.10 8.37
C ALA A 280 12.59 -44.07 8.48
N PHE A 281 13.84 -44.57 8.62
CA PHE A 281 15.02 -43.68 8.68
C PHE A 281 15.18 -42.84 7.40
N LEU A 282 15.10 -43.46 6.23
CA LEU A 282 15.24 -42.74 4.95
C LEU A 282 14.16 -41.67 4.78
N GLN A 283 12.91 -41.94 5.21
CA GLN A 283 11.84 -40.95 5.19
C GLN A 283 12.08 -39.81 6.19
N LEU A 284 12.51 -40.13 7.43
CA LEU A 284 12.78 -39.13 8.48
C LEU A 284 13.97 -38.22 8.11
N VAL A 285 15.02 -38.74 7.47
CA VAL A 285 16.12 -37.91 6.96
C VAL A 285 15.58 -36.81 6.07
N GLY A 286 14.70 -37.13 5.12
CA GLY A 286 14.03 -36.14 4.26
C GLY A 286 13.18 -35.14 5.04
N GLN A 287 12.45 -35.61 6.06
CA GLN A 287 11.61 -34.74 6.91
C GLN A 287 12.39 -33.82 7.85
N ILE A 288 13.67 -34.09 8.10
CA ILE A 288 14.57 -33.21 8.85
C ILE A 288 15.32 -32.24 7.93
N GLN A 289 15.74 -32.69 6.76
CA GLN A 289 16.53 -31.89 5.81
C GLN A 289 15.72 -30.73 5.19
N ARG A 290 14.48 -30.97 4.78
CA ARG A 290 13.60 -29.96 4.16
C ARG A 290 13.35 -28.75 5.06
N PRO A 291 12.92 -28.92 6.32
CA PRO A 291 12.73 -27.82 7.27
C PRO A 291 13.95 -26.92 7.45
N ILE A 292 15.15 -27.49 7.52
CA ILE A 292 16.38 -26.71 7.66
C ILE A 292 16.59 -25.78 6.46
N ALA A 293 16.40 -26.29 5.25
CA ALA A 293 16.51 -25.49 4.02
C ALA A 293 15.43 -24.40 3.94
N GLU A 294 14.22 -24.67 4.43
CA GLU A 294 13.11 -23.71 4.46
C GLU A 294 13.35 -22.59 5.49
N LEU A 295 13.75 -22.93 6.70
CA LEU A 295 14.08 -21.95 7.75
C LEU A 295 15.18 -20.99 7.30
N ALA A 296 16.20 -21.47 6.59
CA ALA A 296 17.26 -20.63 6.04
C ALA A 296 16.74 -19.57 5.05
N ARG A 297 15.65 -19.85 4.33
CA ARG A 297 15.02 -18.91 3.38
C ARG A 297 14.15 -17.84 4.04
N HIS A 298 13.61 -18.10 5.25
CA HIS A 298 12.74 -17.15 5.95
C HIS A 298 13.50 -15.95 6.52
N VAL A 299 14.80 -16.09 6.86
CA VAL A 299 15.57 -15.02 7.51
C VAL A 299 15.72 -13.75 6.66
N PRO A 300 16.13 -13.81 5.37
CA PRO A 300 16.20 -12.60 4.53
C PRO A 300 14.85 -11.95 4.31
N ALA A 301 13.80 -12.76 4.17
CA ALA A 301 12.44 -12.27 3.99
C ALA A 301 11.93 -11.50 5.22
N PHE A 302 12.21 -11.99 6.42
CA PHE A 302 11.88 -11.32 7.67
C PHE A 302 12.57 -9.95 7.78
N ILE A 303 13.87 -9.85 7.47
CA ILE A 303 14.61 -8.57 7.50
C ILE A 303 14.02 -7.58 6.52
N HIS A 304 13.64 -8.03 5.32
CA HIS A 304 13.01 -7.17 4.31
C HIS A 304 11.64 -6.64 4.79
N SER A 305 10.85 -7.48 5.43
CA SER A 305 9.53 -7.09 5.92
C SER A 305 9.59 -6.02 7.02
N LEU A 306 10.68 -5.93 7.78
CA LEU A 306 10.86 -4.88 8.80
C LEU A 306 10.93 -3.48 8.19
N THR A 307 11.45 -3.33 6.97
CA THR A 307 11.46 -2.04 6.26
C THR A 307 10.03 -1.65 5.87
N SER A 308 9.23 -2.59 5.40
CA SER A 308 7.81 -2.34 5.10
C SER A 308 7.02 -1.99 6.36
N VAL A 309 7.31 -2.63 7.51
CA VAL A 309 6.72 -2.26 8.81
C VAL A 309 7.07 -0.81 9.18
N GLU A 310 8.35 -0.41 9.03
CA GLU A 310 8.79 0.97 9.30
C GLU A 310 8.00 1.98 8.47
N ARG A 311 7.87 1.74 7.16
CA ARG A 311 7.15 2.62 6.22
C ARG A 311 5.65 2.70 6.51
N LEU A 312 5.01 1.60 6.93
CA LEU A 312 3.61 1.61 7.36
C LEU A 312 3.41 2.35 8.69
N MET A 313 4.34 2.19 9.64
CA MET A 313 4.30 2.94 10.89
C MET A 313 4.41 4.46 10.67
N GLU A 314 5.16 4.90 9.64
CA GLU A 314 5.21 6.32 9.28
C GLU A 314 3.84 6.85 8.85
N LEU A 315 3.03 6.05 8.14
CA LEU A 315 1.66 6.41 7.78
C LEU A 315 0.73 6.41 9.00
N GLU A 316 0.86 5.44 9.90
CA GLU A 316 0.04 5.35 11.12
C GLU A 316 0.39 6.43 12.16
N GLU A 317 1.58 7.01 12.11
CA GLU A 317 2.02 8.10 12.98
C GLU A 317 1.56 9.50 12.51
N LEU A 318 0.97 9.60 11.31
CA LEU A 318 0.39 10.86 10.85
C LEU A 318 -0.69 11.31 11.86
N PRO A 319 -0.63 12.56 12.31
CA PRO A 319 -1.62 13.07 13.26
C PRO A 319 -3.00 13.07 12.60
N LEU A 320 -3.99 12.55 13.31
CA LEU A 320 -5.39 12.59 12.85
C LEU A 320 -5.98 13.98 13.07
N GLU A 321 -6.81 14.38 12.14
CA GLU A 321 -7.57 15.61 12.24
C GLU A 321 -8.68 15.45 13.28
N ALA A 322 -8.77 16.38 14.21
CA ALA A 322 -9.84 16.40 15.20
C ALA A 322 -11.13 16.88 14.50
N HIS A 323 -11.96 15.93 14.10
CA HIS A 323 -13.25 16.20 13.48
C HIS A 323 -14.38 15.89 14.47
N GLY A 324 -15.21 16.91 14.74
CA GLY A 324 -16.42 16.78 15.55
C GLY A 324 -17.64 16.44 14.69
N LYS A 325 -18.73 17.15 14.92
CA LYS A 325 -19.92 17.07 14.06
C LYS A 325 -19.87 18.22 13.06
N ASP A 326 -20.27 17.94 11.80
CA ASP A 326 -20.45 18.97 10.80
C ASP A 326 -21.42 20.05 11.27
N ILE A 327 -20.96 21.30 11.23
CA ILE A 327 -21.73 22.48 11.60
C ILE A 327 -22.11 23.22 10.31
N LEU A 328 -23.37 23.18 9.96
CA LEU A 328 -23.90 23.95 8.84
C LEU A 328 -24.36 25.32 9.34
N LEU A 329 -23.84 26.37 8.72
CA LEU A 329 -24.21 27.76 8.98
C LEU A 329 -25.37 28.15 8.05
N GLU A 330 -26.29 28.95 8.57
CA GLU A 330 -27.39 29.45 7.75
C GLU A 330 -26.98 30.67 6.91
N GLY A 331 -27.48 30.72 5.69
CA GLY A 331 -27.28 31.85 4.77
C GLY A 331 -25.86 31.95 4.21
N ALA A 332 -25.40 33.19 4.06
CA ALA A 332 -24.08 33.53 3.51
C ALA A 332 -23.20 34.06 4.65
N PRO A 333 -22.37 33.20 5.28
CA PRO A 333 -21.54 33.63 6.41
C PRO A 333 -20.37 34.51 5.97
N ASP A 334 -20.01 35.47 6.86
CA ASP A 334 -18.78 36.25 6.73
C ASP A 334 -17.56 35.39 7.02
N ILE A 335 -16.42 35.76 6.41
CA ILE A 335 -15.10 35.20 6.75
C ILE A 335 -14.24 36.33 7.27
N VAL A 336 -13.87 36.29 8.55
CA VAL A 336 -13.07 37.31 9.22
C VAL A 336 -11.68 36.77 9.51
N ILE A 337 -10.67 37.43 8.97
CA ILE A 337 -9.26 37.15 9.22
C ILE A 337 -8.74 38.31 10.11
N ASP A 338 -8.21 37.98 11.30
CA ASP A 338 -7.70 38.94 12.26
C ASP A 338 -6.22 38.67 12.56
N ARG A 339 -5.35 39.60 12.17
CA ARG A 339 -3.90 39.64 12.42
C ARG A 339 -3.20 38.29 12.22
N MET A 340 -3.56 37.63 11.11
CA MET A 340 -3.07 36.31 10.78
C MET A 340 -1.61 36.35 10.35
N THR A 341 -0.80 35.46 10.95
CA THR A 341 0.58 35.20 10.51
C THR A 341 0.74 33.73 10.19
N PHE A 342 1.26 33.42 9.01
CA PHE A 342 1.48 32.05 8.55
C PHE A 342 2.78 31.89 7.78
N ALA A 343 3.57 30.87 8.12
CA ALA A 343 4.71 30.37 7.37
C ALA A 343 4.63 28.85 7.21
N TYR A 344 5.10 28.33 6.07
CA TYR A 344 5.28 26.89 5.92
C TYR A 344 6.46 26.40 6.75
N GLU A 345 6.37 25.19 7.25
CA GLU A 345 7.45 24.57 8.02
C GLU A 345 8.77 24.55 7.22
N GLY A 346 9.84 25.03 7.84
CA GLY A 346 11.16 25.15 7.20
C GLY A 346 11.37 26.40 6.32
N GLN A 347 10.38 27.29 6.19
CA GLN A 347 10.57 28.60 5.54
C GLN A 347 10.90 29.68 6.57
N ALA A 348 11.91 30.48 6.26
CA ALA A 348 12.37 31.57 7.15
C ALA A 348 11.42 32.78 7.08
N GLU A 349 10.81 33.04 5.94
CA GLU A 349 9.90 34.18 5.74
C GLU A 349 8.44 33.71 5.78
N PRO A 350 7.57 34.43 6.52
CA PRO A 350 6.14 34.14 6.53
C PRO A 350 5.50 34.50 5.18
N VAL A 351 4.51 33.70 4.75
CA VAL A 351 3.67 33.99 3.58
C VAL A 351 2.73 35.14 3.87
N PHE A 352 2.20 35.19 5.11
CA PHE A 352 1.37 36.27 5.63
C PHE A 352 1.90 36.72 6.98
N LYS A 353 1.94 38.04 7.19
CA LYS A 353 2.39 38.67 8.43
C LYS A 353 1.38 39.74 8.85
N ASP A 354 0.75 39.53 9.99
CA ASP A 354 -0.27 40.45 10.58
C ASP A 354 -1.39 40.81 9.59
N PHE A 355 -1.80 39.85 8.78
CA PHE A 355 -2.77 40.03 7.71
C PHE A 355 -4.19 40.02 8.28
N SER A 356 -4.98 41.06 7.95
CA SER A 356 -6.37 41.20 8.35
C SER A 356 -7.25 41.54 7.16
N PHE A 357 -8.37 40.85 7.00
CA PHE A 357 -9.35 41.10 5.95
C PHE A 357 -10.70 40.47 6.31
N THR A 358 -11.78 41.07 5.84
CA THR A 358 -13.14 40.53 6.01
C THR A 358 -13.80 40.32 4.65
N PHE A 359 -14.13 39.07 4.35
CA PHE A 359 -15.00 38.73 3.23
C PHE A 359 -16.43 38.82 3.75
N LYS A 360 -17.18 39.79 3.23
CA LYS A 360 -18.56 40.03 3.66
C LYS A 360 -19.49 38.98 3.12
N GLY A 361 -20.41 38.55 3.95
CA GLY A 361 -21.45 37.59 3.61
C GLY A 361 -22.31 38.06 2.44
N GLY A 362 -22.53 37.18 1.46
CA GLY A 362 -23.34 37.45 0.30
C GLY A 362 -22.68 38.27 -0.81
N GLU A 363 -21.44 38.77 -0.60
CA GLU A 363 -20.67 39.49 -1.62
C GLU A 363 -19.76 38.53 -2.41
N MET A 364 -19.44 38.92 -3.66
CA MET A 364 -18.39 38.31 -4.46
C MET A 364 -17.08 39.07 -4.26
N THR A 365 -16.06 38.40 -3.75
CA THR A 365 -14.73 38.97 -3.59
C THR A 365 -13.75 38.33 -4.57
N ALA A 366 -13.14 39.15 -5.42
CA ALA A 366 -12.04 38.71 -6.27
C ALA A 366 -10.71 38.81 -5.51
N ILE A 367 -9.91 37.74 -5.54
CA ILE A 367 -8.58 37.68 -4.94
C ILE A 367 -7.55 37.76 -6.07
N ALA A 368 -6.89 38.91 -6.16
CA ALA A 368 -5.87 39.20 -7.18
C ALA A 368 -4.45 39.23 -6.59
N GLY A 369 -3.45 39.02 -7.41
CA GLY A 369 -2.03 39.06 -7.01
C GLY A 369 -1.16 38.15 -7.86
N HIS A 370 0.14 38.38 -7.92
CA HIS A 370 1.06 37.60 -8.75
C HIS A 370 1.09 36.11 -8.36
N THR A 371 1.46 35.26 -9.32
CA THR A 371 1.65 33.82 -9.06
C THR A 371 2.69 33.62 -7.97
N GLY A 372 2.42 32.73 -7.02
CA GLY A 372 3.31 32.45 -5.89
C GLY A 372 3.20 33.42 -4.69
N ILE A 373 2.32 34.46 -4.75
CA ILE A 373 2.17 35.43 -3.65
C ILE A 373 1.47 34.86 -2.40
N GLY A 374 0.82 33.70 -2.50
CA GLY A 374 0.15 33.07 -1.37
C GLY A 374 -1.38 32.92 -1.51
N LYS A 375 -1.98 33.18 -2.68
CA LYS A 375 -3.45 33.07 -2.89
C LYS A 375 -4.02 31.71 -2.50
N SER A 376 -3.45 30.63 -3.03
CA SER A 376 -3.89 29.27 -2.69
C SER A 376 -3.59 28.91 -1.23
N THR A 377 -2.54 29.53 -0.63
CA THR A 377 -2.27 29.39 0.81
C THR A 377 -3.40 30.04 1.64
N LEU A 378 -3.89 31.21 1.23
CA LEU A 378 -5.00 31.90 1.87
C LEU A 378 -6.26 31.01 1.84
N ILE A 379 -6.60 30.43 0.69
CA ILE A 379 -7.75 29.53 0.59
C ILE A 379 -7.59 28.31 1.49
N ARG A 380 -6.42 27.70 1.54
CA ARG A 380 -6.15 26.54 2.41
C ARG A 380 -6.29 26.87 3.89
N LEU A 381 -5.94 28.09 4.30
CA LEU A 381 -6.13 28.61 5.65
C LEU A 381 -7.63 28.84 5.93
N ILE A 382 -8.37 29.43 4.99
CA ILE A 382 -9.83 29.66 5.08
C ILE A 382 -10.58 28.32 5.13
N LEU A 383 -10.15 27.29 4.39
CA LEU A 383 -10.72 25.95 4.43
C LEU A 383 -10.35 25.16 5.72
N GLY A 384 -9.52 25.74 6.59
CA GLY A 384 -9.03 25.06 7.79
C GLY A 384 -8.15 23.85 7.49
N LEU A 385 -7.56 23.78 6.30
CA LEU A 385 -6.55 22.77 5.92
C LEU A 385 -5.17 23.11 6.51
N LEU A 386 -4.91 24.40 6.71
CA LEU A 386 -3.72 24.93 7.37
C LEU A 386 -4.15 25.75 8.58
N GLN A 387 -3.28 25.81 9.59
CA GLN A 387 -3.50 26.58 10.81
C GLN A 387 -2.52 27.76 10.88
N PRO A 388 -2.98 28.99 11.15
CA PRO A 388 -2.07 30.12 11.34
C PRO A 388 -1.28 29.98 12.64
N GLN A 389 -0.03 30.46 12.66
CA GLN A 389 0.79 30.49 13.88
C GLN A 389 0.36 31.61 14.84
N LYS A 390 -0.20 32.71 14.30
CA LYS A 390 -0.75 33.82 15.10
C LYS A 390 -2.02 34.36 14.45
N GLY A 391 -2.85 35.04 15.23
CA GLY A 391 -4.11 35.57 14.77
C GLY A 391 -5.21 34.52 14.71
N SER A 392 -6.31 34.81 14.02
CA SER A 392 -7.44 33.89 13.90
C SER A 392 -8.17 34.07 12.58
N ILE A 393 -8.83 32.98 12.13
CA ILE A 393 -9.77 33.00 11.02
C ILE A 393 -11.11 32.49 11.55
N ARG A 394 -12.18 33.22 11.28
CA ARG A 394 -13.53 32.87 11.72
C ARG A 394 -14.49 32.86 10.54
N VAL A 395 -15.42 31.93 10.53
CA VAL A 395 -16.48 31.80 9.54
C VAL A 395 -17.81 31.85 10.28
N GLY A 396 -18.65 32.85 9.99
CA GLY A 396 -19.89 33.05 10.72
C GLY A 396 -19.68 33.23 12.24
N GLY A 397 -18.56 33.87 12.63
CA GLY A 397 -18.18 34.07 14.03
C GLY A 397 -17.47 32.88 14.71
N MET A 398 -17.48 31.67 14.10
CA MET A 398 -16.85 30.48 14.64
C MET A 398 -15.41 30.33 14.12
N PRO A 399 -14.46 29.82 14.94
CA PRO A 399 -13.09 29.54 14.47
C PRO A 399 -13.11 28.48 13.37
N VAL A 400 -12.34 28.72 12.30
CA VAL A 400 -12.24 27.79 11.17
C VAL A 400 -11.63 26.45 11.60
N GLY A 401 -12.20 25.36 11.10
CA GLY A 401 -11.77 24.01 11.41
C GLY A 401 -12.46 22.95 10.54
N PRO A 402 -12.14 21.68 10.74
CA PRO A 402 -12.73 20.57 9.99
C PRO A 402 -14.26 20.54 10.02
N ASP A 403 -14.84 20.88 11.16
CA ASP A 403 -16.30 20.84 11.42
C ASP A 403 -17.10 21.87 10.58
N LEU A 404 -16.43 22.90 10.05
CA LEU A 404 -17.05 23.92 9.21
C LEU A 404 -16.87 23.69 7.71
N ARG A 405 -16.13 22.66 7.30
CA ARG A 405 -15.83 22.41 5.87
C ARG A 405 -17.06 22.14 5.02
N SER A 406 -18.11 21.58 5.60
CA SER A 406 -19.40 21.38 4.95
C SER A 406 -20.09 22.68 4.49
N ASN A 407 -19.60 23.85 4.93
CA ASN A 407 -20.09 25.14 4.44
C ASN A 407 -19.41 25.63 3.16
N PHE A 408 -18.32 24.99 2.73
CA PHE A 408 -17.53 25.41 1.59
C PHE A 408 -17.79 24.53 0.37
N MET A 409 -18.10 25.18 -0.73
CA MET A 409 -18.08 24.62 -2.06
C MET A 409 -16.76 25.00 -2.71
N TYR A 410 -15.77 24.11 -2.68
CA TYR A 410 -14.44 24.40 -3.19
C TYR A 410 -14.23 23.79 -4.57
N VAL A 411 -13.92 24.62 -5.55
CA VAL A 411 -13.50 24.22 -6.89
C VAL A 411 -12.03 24.57 -7.06
N PRO A 412 -11.12 23.61 -6.92
CA PRO A 412 -9.68 23.85 -7.03
C PRO A 412 -9.24 24.07 -8.47
N GLN A 413 -8.04 24.60 -8.63
CA GLN A 413 -7.36 24.78 -9.91
C GLN A 413 -7.18 23.47 -10.67
N GLY A 414 -7.33 23.50 -11.98
CA GLY A 414 -7.11 22.37 -12.88
C GLY A 414 -8.31 21.44 -12.99
N ASN A 415 -8.06 20.28 -13.56
CA ASN A 415 -9.11 19.29 -13.79
C ASN A 415 -9.22 18.33 -12.59
N THR A 416 -10.35 18.36 -11.91
CA THR A 416 -10.64 17.61 -10.69
C THR A 416 -11.77 16.60 -10.84
N LEU A 417 -12.12 16.25 -12.07
CA LEU A 417 -13.12 15.21 -12.32
C LEU A 417 -12.53 13.82 -11.98
N LEU A 418 -13.37 13.01 -11.35
CA LEU A 418 -13.08 11.63 -11.03
C LEU A 418 -13.48 10.72 -12.20
N SER A 419 -12.83 9.55 -12.28
CA SER A 419 -13.24 8.51 -13.23
C SER A 419 -14.66 8.04 -12.95
N GLY A 420 -15.47 7.91 -14.01
CA GLY A 420 -16.89 7.59 -13.94
C GLY A 420 -17.66 8.38 -14.98
N THR A 421 -18.97 8.57 -14.80
CA THR A 421 -19.81 9.40 -15.68
C THR A 421 -19.87 10.85 -15.18
N ILE A 422 -20.35 11.77 -16.02
CA ILE A 422 -20.63 13.15 -15.61
C ILE A 422 -21.68 13.15 -14.48
N ARG A 423 -22.72 12.33 -14.61
CA ARG A 423 -23.75 12.12 -13.57
C ARG A 423 -23.13 11.74 -12.23
N GLU A 424 -22.29 10.72 -12.22
CA GLU A 424 -21.61 10.27 -10.99
C GLU A 424 -20.75 11.38 -10.39
N ASN A 425 -20.02 12.14 -11.21
CA ASN A 425 -19.23 13.28 -10.72
C ASN A 425 -20.08 14.36 -10.04
N LEU A 426 -21.27 14.63 -10.53
CA LEU A 426 -22.21 15.59 -9.94
C LEU A 426 -22.85 15.03 -8.66
N GLN A 427 -23.27 13.78 -8.69
CA GLN A 427 -23.92 13.09 -7.57
C GLN A 427 -22.97 12.76 -6.41
N TRP A 428 -21.65 12.83 -6.60
CA TRP A 428 -20.70 12.69 -5.48
C TRP A 428 -20.98 13.69 -4.35
N VAL A 429 -21.43 14.90 -4.70
CA VAL A 429 -21.68 15.99 -3.75
C VAL A 429 -23.15 16.04 -3.35
N ALA A 430 -24.04 15.65 -4.25
CA ALA A 430 -25.48 15.65 -4.06
C ALA A 430 -26.09 14.30 -4.52
N PRO A 431 -25.97 13.22 -3.74
CA PRO A 431 -26.42 11.87 -4.14
C PRO A 431 -27.91 11.81 -4.50
N GLU A 432 -28.72 12.63 -3.83
CA GLU A 432 -30.19 12.67 -3.99
C GLU A 432 -30.64 13.69 -5.06
N ALA A 433 -29.70 14.35 -5.76
CA ALA A 433 -30.06 15.35 -6.76
C ALA A 433 -30.77 14.70 -7.95
N GLY A 434 -32.00 15.15 -8.23
CA GLY A 434 -32.76 14.75 -9.40
C GLY A 434 -32.25 15.42 -10.68
N GLU A 435 -32.71 14.92 -11.82
CA GLU A 435 -32.23 15.37 -13.14
C GLU A 435 -32.44 16.87 -13.39
N ALA A 436 -33.52 17.44 -12.85
CA ALA A 436 -33.79 18.89 -12.95
C ALA A 436 -32.75 19.74 -12.21
N GLN A 437 -32.30 19.27 -11.02
CA GLN A 437 -31.27 19.96 -10.24
C GLN A 437 -29.88 19.84 -10.89
N LEU A 438 -29.57 18.66 -11.46
CA LEU A 438 -28.33 18.47 -12.20
C LEU A 438 -28.29 19.39 -13.43
N ARG A 439 -29.42 19.49 -14.14
CA ARG A 439 -29.56 20.38 -15.31
C ARG A 439 -29.39 21.85 -14.91
N GLU A 440 -30.09 22.32 -13.87
CA GLU A 440 -29.96 23.70 -13.36
C GLU A 440 -28.49 24.03 -13.03
N ALA A 441 -27.80 23.13 -12.31
CA ALA A 441 -26.40 23.35 -11.95
C ALA A 441 -25.47 23.44 -13.18
N LEU A 442 -25.73 22.63 -14.21
CA LEU A 442 -24.97 22.66 -15.46
C LEU A 442 -25.25 23.94 -16.26
N GLU A 443 -26.48 24.40 -16.32
CA GLU A 443 -26.85 25.65 -16.97
C GLU A 443 -26.22 26.86 -16.28
N LEU A 444 -26.24 26.88 -14.92
CA LEU A 444 -25.56 27.90 -14.13
C LEU A 444 -24.04 27.92 -14.35
N ALA A 445 -23.44 26.75 -14.55
CA ALA A 445 -22.02 26.60 -14.86
C ALA A 445 -21.68 26.81 -16.35
N ALA A 446 -22.63 27.25 -17.18
CA ALA A 446 -22.51 27.38 -18.64
C ALA A 446 -22.03 26.07 -19.32
N ALA A 447 -22.50 24.92 -18.84
CA ALA A 447 -22.11 23.58 -19.28
C ALA A 447 -23.18 22.83 -20.07
N GLU A 448 -24.05 23.56 -20.78
CA GLU A 448 -25.16 23.03 -21.60
C GLU A 448 -24.69 22.12 -22.73
N PHE A 449 -23.44 22.25 -23.17
CA PHE A 449 -22.82 21.36 -24.18
C PHE A 449 -22.96 19.88 -23.84
N ILE A 450 -23.16 19.53 -22.55
CA ILE A 450 -23.34 18.14 -22.10
C ILE A 450 -24.60 17.54 -22.71
N PHE A 451 -25.66 18.33 -22.93
CA PHE A 451 -26.91 17.84 -23.49
C PHE A 451 -26.80 17.52 -24.97
N ASP A 452 -25.76 18.05 -25.64
CA ASP A 452 -25.46 17.79 -27.06
C ASP A 452 -24.51 16.56 -27.21
N LEU A 453 -23.97 16.03 -26.09
CA LEU A 453 -23.15 14.83 -26.15
C LEU A 453 -24.01 13.58 -26.41
N PRO A 454 -23.50 12.57 -27.14
CA PRO A 454 -24.28 11.38 -27.51
C PRO A 454 -24.88 10.62 -26.30
N GLN A 455 -24.22 10.68 -25.15
CA GLN A 455 -24.65 10.02 -23.92
C GLN A 455 -25.09 11.02 -22.82
N GLY A 456 -25.09 12.32 -23.10
CA GLY A 456 -25.50 13.36 -22.17
C GLY A 456 -24.78 13.26 -20.84
N LEU A 457 -25.55 13.22 -19.75
CA LEU A 457 -25.03 13.05 -18.37
C LEU A 457 -24.27 11.73 -18.14
N ASP A 458 -24.56 10.70 -18.92
CA ASP A 458 -23.94 9.38 -18.76
C ASP A 458 -22.65 9.23 -19.60
N THR A 459 -22.16 10.35 -20.18
CA THR A 459 -20.86 10.40 -20.86
C THR A 459 -19.74 10.05 -19.90
N PRO A 460 -18.86 9.07 -20.24
CA PRO A 460 -17.77 8.66 -19.39
C PRO A 460 -16.66 9.71 -19.34
N CYS A 461 -16.15 9.96 -18.15
CA CYS A 461 -14.96 10.75 -17.86
C CYS A 461 -13.84 9.83 -17.39
N SER A 462 -12.67 9.92 -18.01
CA SER A 462 -11.46 9.28 -17.49
C SER A 462 -10.81 10.15 -16.40
N GLU A 463 -9.76 9.61 -15.75
CA GLU A 463 -8.97 10.40 -14.77
C GLU A 463 -8.64 11.80 -15.33
N LYS A 464 -8.80 12.81 -14.51
CA LYS A 464 -8.60 14.22 -14.88
C LYS A 464 -9.43 14.64 -16.11
N GLY A 465 -10.65 14.08 -16.26
CA GLY A 465 -11.57 14.46 -17.34
C GLY A 465 -11.10 14.09 -18.74
N GLY A 466 -10.33 13.01 -18.89
CA GLY A 466 -9.95 12.52 -20.22
C GLY A 466 -11.18 12.27 -21.10
N GLY A 467 -11.14 12.78 -22.33
CA GLY A 467 -12.28 12.80 -23.25
C GLY A 467 -13.02 14.14 -23.35
N LEU A 468 -12.77 15.09 -22.41
CA LEU A 468 -13.31 16.43 -22.40
C LEU A 468 -12.18 17.46 -22.58
N SER A 469 -12.51 18.66 -23.14
CA SER A 469 -11.56 19.76 -23.09
C SER A 469 -11.39 20.26 -21.65
N GLU A 470 -10.27 20.91 -21.35
CA GLU A 470 -10.00 21.43 -20.01
C GLU A 470 -11.09 22.40 -19.53
N GLY A 471 -11.54 23.31 -20.41
CA GLY A 471 -12.64 24.23 -20.09
C GLY A 471 -13.99 23.53 -19.92
N GLN A 472 -14.26 22.43 -20.62
CA GLN A 472 -15.44 21.59 -20.40
C GLN A 472 -15.38 20.92 -19.02
N ALA A 473 -14.25 20.35 -18.67
CA ALA A 473 -14.05 19.71 -17.36
C ALA A 473 -14.14 20.72 -16.20
N GLN A 474 -13.60 21.93 -16.35
CA GLN A 474 -13.73 23.01 -15.37
C GLN A 474 -15.20 23.38 -15.14
N ARG A 475 -16.01 23.54 -16.21
CA ARG A 475 -17.44 23.86 -16.07
C ARG A 475 -18.22 22.77 -15.35
N ILE A 476 -17.93 21.49 -15.60
CA ILE A 476 -18.53 20.37 -14.86
C ILE A 476 -18.11 20.40 -13.39
N ALA A 477 -16.84 20.70 -13.09
CA ALA A 477 -16.36 20.83 -11.72
C ALA A 477 -17.03 21.99 -10.97
N ILE A 478 -17.30 23.11 -11.67
CA ILE A 478 -18.08 24.23 -11.12
C ILE A 478 -19.52 23.78 -10.86
N ALA A 479 -20.20 23.12 -11.83
CA ALA A 479 -21.55 22.59 -11.64
C ALA A 479 -21.63 21.65 -10.41
N ARG A 480 -20.64 20.76 -10.26
CA ARG A 480 -20.52 19.90 -9.06
C ARG A 480 -20.43 20.74 -7.77
N GLY A 481 -19.63 21.80 -7.76
CA GLY A 481 -19.55 22.72 -6.63
C GLY A 481 -20.90 23.41 -6.34
N LEU A 482 -21.65 23.81 -7.35
CA LEU A 482 -22.94 24.50 -7.21
C LEU A 482 -24.06 23.63 -6.63
N LEU A 483 -23.96 22.31 -6.75
CA LEU A 483 -24.89 21.36 -6.13
C LEU A 483 -24.69 21.22 -4.62
N HIS A 484 -23.58 21.68 -4.07
CA HIS A 484 -23.31 21.62 -2.64
C HIS A 484 -24.14 22.65 -1.87
N SER A 485 -24.66 22.25 -0.70
CA SER A 485 -25.57 23.08 0.10
C SER A 485 -24.90 24.20 0.88
N GLY A 486 -23.57 24.24 0.96
CA GLY A 486 -22.81 25.22 1.75
C GLY A 486 -23.07 26.69 1.36
N GLY A 487 -22.84 27.61 2.30
CA GLY A 487 -23.04 29.05 2.13
C GLY A 487 -21.88 29.81 1.46
N ILE A 488 -20.72 29.16 1.23
CA ILE A 488 -19.50 29.78 0.70
C ILE A 488 -19.04 29.04 -0.55
N LEU A 489 -18.89 29.77 -1.66
CA LEU A 489 -18.32 29.25 -2.93
C LEU A 489 -16.90 29.77 -3.10
N VAL A 490 -15.95 28.87 -3.27
CA VAL A 490 -14.53 29.18 -3.51
C VAL A 490 -14.10 28.64 -4.86
N LEU A 491 -13.72 29.53 -5.78
CA LEU A 491 -13.28 29.21 -7.12
C LEU A 491 -11.79 29.59 -7.25
N ASP A 492 -10.91 28.57 -7.27
CA ASP A 492 -9.46 28.76 -7.33
C ASP A 492 -8.96 28.58 -8.77
N GLU A 493 -8.81 29.68 -9.51
CA GLU A 493 -8.46 29.71 -10.93
C GLU A 493 -9.31 28.75 -11.80
N ALA A 494 -10.56 28.52 -11.38
CA ALA A 494 -11.45 27.52 -11.98
C ALA A 494 -11.98 27.89 -13.38
N THR A 495 -11.67 29.09 -13.88
CA THR A 495 -12.06 29.58 -15.20
C THR A 495 -10.87 29.77 -16.16
N SER A 496 -9.67 29.35 -15.76
CA SER A 496 -8.45 29.62 -16.52
C SER A 496 -8.45 29.07 -17.96
N ALA A 497 -9.15 27.96 -18.21
CA ALA A 497 -9.28 27.32 -19.52
C ALA A 497 -10.63 27.60 -20.21
N ILE A 498 -11.45 28.51 -19.66
CA ILE A 498 -12.73 28.91 -20.22
C ILE A 498 -12.51 30.14 -21.12
N ASP A 499 -13.20 30.18 -22.28
CA ASP A 499 -13.16 31.32 -23.17
C ASP A 499 -13.87 32.54 -22.55
N PRO A 500 -13.49 33.78 -22.94
CA PRO A 500 -13.99 35.01 -22.31
C PRO A 500 -15.52 35.17 -22.34
N ALA A 501 -16.17 34.78 -23.42
CA ALA A 501 -17.62 34.92 -23.54
C ALA A 501 -18.38 33.95 -22.62
N THR A 502 -17.90 32.71 -22.52
CA THR A 502 -18.46 31.71 -21.61
C THR A 502 -18.18 32.09 -20.15
N GLU A 503 -17.00 32.63 -19.85
CA GLU A 503 -16.64 33.12 -18.50
C GLU A 503 -17.56 34.26 -18.06
N GLU A 504 -17.79 35.25 -18.93
CA GLU A 504 -18.69 36.36 -18.63
C GLU A 504 -20.12 35.87 -18.34
N ARG A 505 -20.64 34.93 -19.15
CA ARG A 505 -21.94 34.31 -18.92
C ARG A 505 -22.00 33.56 -17.58
N LEU A 506 -20.95 32.82 -17.26
CA LEU A 506 -20.81 32.13 -15.96
C LEU A 506 -20.89 33.14 -14.81
N LEU A 507 -20.13 34.24 -14.87
CA LEU A 507 -20.10 35.27 -13.82
C LEU A 507 -21.48 35.94 -13.67
N GLN A 508 -22.16 36.24 -14.78
CA GLN A 508 -23.52 36.76 -14.76
C GLN A 508 -24.52 35.78 -14.10
N ASN A 509 -24.44 34.48 -14.45
CA ASN A 509 -25.27 33.45 -13.84
C ASN A 509 -25.04 33.33 -12.34
N LEU A 510 -23.75 33.30 -11.91
CA LEU A 510 -23.39 33.22 -10.48
C LEU A 510 -23.88 34.44 -9.70
N SER A 511 -23.65 35.65 -10.24
CA SER A 511 -24.13 36.89 -9.61
C SER A 511 -25.65 36.92 -9.51
N ALA A 512 -26.37 36.66 -10.59
CA ALA A 512 -27.84 36.65 -10.58
C ALA A 512 -28.45 35.64 -9.61
N ARG A 513 -27.83 34.47 -9.46
CA ARG A 513 -28.38 33.38 -8.62
C ARG A 513 -27.99 33.47 -7.16
N PHE A 514 -26.77 33.94 -6.85
CA PHE A 514 -26.16 33.80 -5.53
C PHE A 514 -25.83 35.11 -4.82
N HIS A 515 -25.88 36.27 -5.47
CA HIS A 515 -25.66 37.56 -4.80
C HIS A 515 -26.62 37.74 -3.63
N GLY A 516 -26.10 38.10 -2.45
CA GLY A 516 -26.84 38.18 -1.20
C GLY A 516 -27.20 36.81 -0.56
N ARG A 517 -26.96 35.69 -1.23
CA ARG A 517 -27.33 34.35 -0.76
C ARG A 517 -26.15 33.47 -0.41
N LYS A 518 -25.02 33.67 -1.07
CA LYS A 518 -23.78 32.93 -0.85
C LYS A 518 -22.58 33.89 -0.87
N THR A 519 -21.60 33.64 -0.05
CA THR A 519 -20.32 34.35 -0.08
C THR A 519 -19.44 33.72 -1.14
N ILE A 520 -18.97 34.50 -2.12
CA ILE A 520 -18.18 33.97 -3.27
C ILE A 520 -16.77 34.52 -3.20
N LEU A 521 -15.78 33.61 -3.15
CA LEU A 521 -14.35 33.91 -3.25
C LEU A 521 -13.86 33.42 -4.61
N PHE A 522 -13.33 34.33 -5.42
CA PHE A 522 -12.87 34.01 -6.77
C PHE A 522 -11.40 34.39 -6.95
N ILE A 523 -10.51 33.41 -7.05
CA ILE A 523 -9.10 33.67 -7.40
C ILE A 523 -9.00 33.74 -8.91
N SER A 524 -8.64 34.89 -9.44
CA SER A 524 -8.39 35.08 -10.87
C SER A 524 -7.43 36.23 -11.14
N HIS A 525 -6.78 36.19 -12.30
CA HIS A 525 -5.97 37.26 -12.86
C HIS A 525 -6.70 38.02 -13.98
N ARG A 526 -7.93 37.59 -14.30
CA ARG A 526 -8.69 38.12 -15.44
C ARG A 526 -9.50 39.35 -15.03
N GLU A 527 -9.49 40.38 -15.89
CA GLU A 527 -10.22 41.64 -15.67
C GLU A 527 -11.75 41.40 -15.56
N ALA A 528 -12.29 40.46 -16.32
CA ALA A 528 -13.71 40.12 -16.24
C ALA A 528 -14.16 39.76 -14.82
N VAL A 529 -13.37 38.99 -14.09
CA VAL A 529 -13.67 38.59 -12.71
C VAL A 529 -13.56 39.77 -11.74
N THR A 530 -12.48 40.57 -11.86
CA THR A 530 -12.27 41.73 -11.00
C THR A 530 -13.31 42.82 -11.22
N SER A 531 -13.82 42.95 -12.44
CA SER A 531 -14.86 43.91 -12.77
C SER A 531 -16.27 43.48 -12.34
N ALA A 532 -16.51 42.16 -12.25
CA ALA A 532 -17.76 41.60 -11.79
C ALA A 532 -17.87 41.46 -10.26
N ALA A 533 -16.76 41.60 -9.55
CA ALA A 533 -16.71 41.43 -8.09
C ALA A 533 -17.14 42.70 -7.33
N ASP A 534 -17.85 42.53 -6.21
CA ASP A 534 -18.22 43.61 -5.31
C ASP A 534 -17.00 44.20 -4.58
N THR A 535 -16.03 43.34 -4.27
CA THR A 535 -14.78 43.71 -3.57
C THR A 535 -13.58 43.01 -4.24
N VAL A 536 -12.46 43.74 -4.34
CA VAL A 536 -11.20 43.17 -4.85
C VAL A 536 -10.14 43.19 -3.75
N LEU A 537 -9.68 42.02 -3.36
CA LEU A 537 -8.55 41.86 -2.46
C LEU A 537 -7.26 41.68 -3.28
N SER A 538 -6.40 42.70 -3.29
CA SER A 538 -5.09 42.63 -3.92
C SER A 538 -4.03 42.21 -2.92
N ILE A 539 -3.50 40.98 -3.06
CA ILE A 539 -2.39 40.49 -2.25
C ILE A 539 -1.07 40.98 -2.89
N GLY A 540 -0.37 41.86 -2.18
CA GLY A 540 0.90 42.44 -2.64
C GLY A 540 2.05 42.14 -1.69
N PRO A 541 3.28 42.59 -2.02
CA PRO A 541 4.47 42.42 -1.15
C PRO A 541 4.32 43.03 0.25
N ALA A 542 3.43 44.02 0.41
CA ALA A 542 3.14 44.68 1.68
C ALA A 542 2.23 43.83 2.62
N SER A 543 1.67 42.77 2.12
CA SER A 543 0.85 41.80 2.91
C SER A 543 1.72 40.68 3.52
N ARG A 544 3.03 40.76 3.27
CA ARG A 544 4.02 39.82 3.82
C ARG A 544 4.56 40.23 5.16
#